data_e510516eab5808e309de2e2b3094f17a
#
_entry.id   e510516eab5808e309de2e2b3094f17a
#
_cell.length_a   1.000
_cell.length_b   1.000
_cell.length_c   1.000
_cell.angle_alpha   90.00
_cell.angle_beta   90.00
_cell.angle_gamma   90.00
#
_symmetry.space_group_name_H-M   'P 1'
#
loop_
_entity.id
_entity.type
_entity.pdbx_description
1 polymer ?
#
loop_
_entity_poly.entity_id
_entity_poly.type
_entity_poly.pdbx_seq_one_letter_code
_entity_poly.pdbx_strand_id
1 'polypeptide(L)'
;MKKSVKIIILILAIVLIGAIVFDVTLVNNAKTGNEKNASTAQTVSESTTKAEKTYSNPVEAQAREMIKNMTLYEKVGQMLLYYIPKEEDPTRMMARWQFGGYILFSRNFENSTPAKTRSDINDYQSAAKIPALMAVDEEGGRVNRVSQYSQYRSEPFHSGITNYQKGGWQAVVNDAEDKSEFMLDLGINTVLAPVADVPYSRSDYIYSRAFSTDADSVSEYVSKTVSTMNENNFLSCVKHFPGYGNNTNTHTGMSVDNRSWESFEERDLKPFKAGIDAGVPFLMVSHNVIDDYDEGVPASLSKKLHNYIRKDMGYDGIILCDGLGMSGVRDYVGGDKGEVAVRAVMAGNDMLCATDVGVQLRAIVKAVNDGRIKLSQIENSVTRILMTKINYGLIEKE
;
A
#
# COMPACT_ATOMS: atom_id res chain seq x y z
N MET A 1 37.50 -37.51 14.50
CA MET A 1 36.94 -36.24 14.08
C MET A 1 37.09 -35.88 12.58
N LYS A 2 38.20 -36.15 11.89
CA LYS A 2 38.41 -35.75 10.47
C LYS A 2 37.58 -36.56 9.44
N LYS A 3 37.14 -37.79 9.69
CA LYS A 3 36.32 -38.58 8.74
C LYS A 3 34.83 -38.14 8.73
N SER A 4 34.27 -37.85 9.89
CA SER A 4 32.83 -37.44 10.02
C SER A 4 32.54 -36.10 9.37
N VAL A 5 33.47 -35.14 9.45
CA VAL A 5 33.31 -33.79 8.84
C VAL A 5 33.33 -33.91 7.29
N LYS A 6 34.16 -34.77 6.72
CA LYS A 6 34.20 -34.98 5.26
C LYS A 6 32.94 -35.64 4.72
N ILE A 7 32.31 -36.51 5.50
CA ILE A 7 31.03 -37.18 5.11
C ILE A 7 29.88 -36.13 5.14
N ILE A 8 29.84 -35.27 6.14
CA ILE A 8 28.82 -34.19 6.24
C ILE A 8 28.94 -33.20 5.06
N ILE A 9 30.16 -32.81 4.70
CA ILE A 9 30.39 -31.90 3.56
C ILE A 9 29.99 -32.58 2.24
N LEU A 10 30.24 -33.87 2.09
CA LEU A 10 29.85 -34.59 0.89
C LEU A 10 28.34 -34.75 0.76
N ILE A 11 27.62 -34.97 1.85
CA ILE A 11 26.15 -35.08 1.88
C ILE A 11 25.54 -33.68 1.56
N LEU A 12 26.07 -32.61 2.11
CA LEU A 12 25.61 -31.24 1.80
C LEU A 12 25.85 -30.86 0.33
N ALA A 13 26.98 -31.28 -0.26
CA ALA A 13 27.25 -31.05 -1.68
C ALA A 13 26.30 -31.84 -2.59
N ILE A 14 25.93 -33.08 -2.24
CA ILE A 14 24.97 -33.90 -3.00
C ILE A 14 23.56 -33.32 -2.92
N VAL A 15 23.14 -32.79 -1.77
CA VAL A 15 21.84 -32.10 -1.61
C VAL A 15 21.78 -30.80 -2.42
N LEU A 16 22.88 -30.04 -2.46
CA LEU A 16 22.95 -28.81 -3.26
C LEU A 16 22.89 -29.08 -4.77
N ILE A 17 23.59 -30.12 -5.25
CA ILE A 17 23.56 -30.56 -6.64
C ILE A 17 22.19 -31.12 -7.03
N GLY A 18 21.54 -31.86 -6.13
CA GLY A 18 20.16 -32.34 -6.31
C GLY A 18 19.14 -31.23 -6.48
N ALA A 19 19.25 -30.14 -5.70
CA ALA A 19 18.39 -28.99 -5.81
C ALA A 19 18.57 -28.23 -7.13
N ILE A 20 19.81 -28.08 -7.61
CA ILE A 20 20.11 -27.42 -8.90
C ILE A 20 19.62 -28.26 -10.08
N VAL A 21 19.76 -29.59 -10.03
CA VAL A 21 19.26 -30.51 -11.08
C VAL A 21 17.74 -30.54 -11.11
N PHE A 22 17.06 -30.41 -9.96
CA PHE A 22 15.61 -30.37 -9.90
C PHE A 22 15.04 -29.08 -10.53
N ASP A 23 15.68 -27.93 -10.29
CA ASP A 23 15.28 -26.66 -10.93
C ASP A 23 15.50 -26.68 -12.45
N VAL A 24 16.60 -27.27 -12.93
CA VAL A 24 16.90 -27.37 -14.38
C VAL A 24 15.95 -28.34 -15.08
N THR A 25 15.51 -29.43 -14.42
CA THR A 25 14.53 -30.39 -14.99
C THR A 25 13.12 -29.79 -15.06
N LEU A 26 12.71 -28.94 -14.11
CA LEU A 26 11.42 -28.24 -14.18
C LEU A 26 11.37 -27.23 -15.34
N VAL A 27 12.47 -26.53 -15.60
CA VAL A 27 12.58 -25.58 -16.72
C VAL A 27 12.59 -26.28 -18.08
N ASN A 28 13.22 -27.47 -18.19
CA ASN A 28 13.29 -28.22 -19.45
C ASN A 28 12.00 -29.00 -19.78
N ASN A 29 11.26 -29.49 -18.78
CA ASN A 29 9.97 -30.16 -19.02
C ASN A 29 8.86 -29.18 -19.46
N ALA A 30 9.01 -27.88 -19.19
CA ALA A 30 8.11 -26.86 -19.72
C ALA A 30 8.33 -26.57 -21.22
N LYS A 31 9.47 -26.99 -21.81
CA LYS A 31 9.80 -26.79 -23.23
C LYS A 31 9.53 -27.98 -24.16
N THR A 32 9.28 -29.18 -23.62
CA THR A 32 9.16 -30.41 -24.47
C THR A 32 7.76 -31.02 -24.53
N GLY A 33 6.73 -30.30 -24.05
CA GLY A 33 5.34 -30.80 -23.97
C GLY A 33 4.46 -30.46 -25.19
N ASN A 34 5.00 -30.06 -26.34
CA ASN A 34 4.15 -29.70 -27.47
C ASN A 34 4.70 -30.13 -28.83
N GLU A 35 4.86 -31.42 -29.07
CA GLU A 35 4.96 -31.98 -30.42
C GLU A 35 4.54 -33.45 -30.42
N LYS A 36 3.28 -33.73 -30.78
CA LYS A 36 2.80 -34.88 -31.57
C LYS A 36 1.29 -34.98 -31.47
N ASN A 37 0.60 -34.41 -32.43
CA ASN A 37 -0.55 -34.99 -33.10
C ASN A 37 -0.94 -34.09 -34.28
N ALA A 38 -0.38 -34.39 -35.42
CA ALA A 38 -0.86 -33.87 -36.70
C ALA A 38 -1.90 -34.85 -37.25
N SER A 39 -3.14 -34.42 -37.34
CA SER A 39 -4.13 -35.00 -38.26
C SER A 39 -5.07 -33.89 -38.71
N THR A 40 -4.91 -33.55 -39.99
CA THR A 40 -5.83 -32.93 -40.95
C THR A 40 -7.17 -32.35 -40.39
N ALA A 41 -7.29 -31.03 -40.37
CA ALA A 41 -8.55 -30.33 -40.60
C ALA A 41 -8.27 -28.91 -41.12
N GLN A 42 -8.95 -28.59 -42.15
CA GLN A 42 -9.10 -27.39 -42.98
C GLN A 42 -8.72 -26.05 -42.30
N THR A 43 -7.92 -25.30 -43.05
CA THR A 43 -7.63 -23.88 -42.90
C THR A 43 -8.91 -23.05 -42.91
N VAL A 44 -9.34 -22.58 -41.77
CA VAL A 44 -10.14 -21.35 -41.62
C VAL A 44 -9.24 -20.35 -40.90
N SER A 45 -8.72 -19.42 -41.69
CA SER A 45 -7.97 -18.27 -41.19
C SER A 45 -8.98 -17.32 -40.51
N GLU A 46 -9.24 -17.52 -39.22
CA GLU A 46 -9.77 -16.47 -38.39
C GLU A 46 -8.62 -15.63 -37.84
N SER A 47 -8.31 -14.59 -38.59
CA SER A 47 -7.54 -13.46 -38.11
C SER A 47 -8.41 -12.73 -37.05
N THR A 48 -8.39 -13.21 -35.81
CA THR A 48 -8.84 -12.43 -34.67
C THR A 48 -7.75 -11.42 -34.33
N THR A 49 -7.69 -10.32 -35.07
CA THR A 49 -7.12 -9.07 -34.56
C THR A 49 -7.96 -8.68 -33.35
N LYS A 50 -7.46 -8.99 -32.13
CA LYS A 50 -7.96 -8.36 -30.91
C LYS A 50 -7.88 -6.86 -31.14
N ALA A 51 -9.04 -6.21 -31.29
CA ALA A 51 -9.09 -4.75 -31.39
C ALA A 51 -8.32 -4.19 -30.17
N GLU A 52 -7.26 -3.45 -30.44
CA GLU A 52 -6.54 -2.73 -29.41
C GLU A 52 -7.52 -1.78 -28.73
N LYS A 53 -7.73 -1.96 -27.43
CA LYS A 53 -8.57 -1.03 -26.67
C LYS A 53 -7.91 0.33 -26.69
N THR A 54 -8.48 1.28 -27.38
CA THR A 54 -8.08 2.70 -27.31
C THR A 54 -8.52 3.24 -25.96
N TYR A 55 -7.57 3.68 -25.14
CA TYR A 55 -7.85 4.34 -23.87
C TYR A 55 -7.94 5.85 -24.12
N SER A 56 -9.00 6.48 -23.60
CA SER A 56 -9.21 7.93 -23.74
C SER A 56 -8.28 8.76 -22.85
N ASN A 57 -7.76 8.16 -21.77
CA ASN A 57 -6.81 8.77 -20.86
C ASN A 57 -5.38 8.36 -21.25
N PRO A 58 -4.51 9.29 -21.69
CA PRO A 58 -3.13 8.96 -22.10
C PRO A 58 -2.30 8.37 -20.96
N VAL A 59 -2.51 8.82 -19.71
CA VAL A 59 -1.81 8.25 -18.54
C VAL A 59 -2.21 6.80 -18.30
N GLU A 60 -3.50 6.47 -18.49
CA GLU A 60 -3.94 5.07 -18.42
C GLU A 60 -3.33 4.23 -19.56
N ALA A 61 -3.26 4.78 -20.77
CA ALA A 61 -2.66 4.10 -21.90
C ALA A 61 -1.18 3.77 -21.63
N GLN A 62 -0.41 4.75 -21.16
CA GLN A 62 0.99 4.57 -20.77
C GLN A 62 1.14 3.52 -19.65
N ALA A 63 0.36 3.62 -18.58
CA ALA A 63 0.38 2.66 -17.47
C ALA A 63 0.09 1.22 -17.94
N ARG A 64 -0.89 1.04 -18.82
CA ARG A 64 -1.24 -0.28 -19.36
C ARG A 64 -0.19 -0.83 -20.32
N GLU A 65 0.51 0.05 -21.07
CA GLU A 65 1.64 -0.38 -21.90
C GLU A 65 2.80 -0.88 -21.03
N MET A 66 3.14 -0.16 -19.97
CA MET A 66 4.15 -0.62 -19.01
C MET A 66 3.81 -2.00 -18.44
N ILE A 67 2.54 -2.24 -18.08
CA ILE A 67 2.07 -3.52 -17.51
C ILE A 67 2.27 -4.70 -18.48
N LYS A 68 2.17 -4.50 -19.80
CA LYS A 68 2.37 -5.58 -20.79
C LYS A 68 3.76 -6.23 -20.68
N ASN A 69 4.77 -5.44 -20.32
CA ASN A 69 6.15 -5.88 -20.19
C ASN A 69 6.51 -6.42 -18.79
N MET A 70 5.59 -6.38 -17.83
CA MET A 70 5.81 -6.84 -16.46
C MET A 70 5.43 -8.31 -16.30
N THR A 71 6.30 -9.07 -15.60
CA THR A 71 5.97 -10.40 -15.11
C THR A 71 4.89 -10.34 -14.03
N LEU A 72 4.22 -11.46 -13.73
CA LEU A 72 3.23 -11.51 -12.64
C LEU A 72 3.87 -11.15 -11.28
N TYR A 73 5.13 -11.56 -11.04
CA TYR A 73 5.87 -11.21 -9.83
C TYR A 73 6.09 -9.69 -9.71
N GLU A 74 6.45 -9.03 -10.78
CA GLU A 74 6.63 -7.57 -10.81
C GLU A 74 5.31 -6.84 -10.64
N LYS A 75 4.22 -7.32 -11.26
CA LYS A 75 2.87 -6.76 -11.06
C LYS A 75 2.45 -6.85 -9.59
N VAL A 76 2.54 -8.03 -8.98
CA VAL A 76 2.21 -8.22 -7.56
C VAL A 76 3.18 -7.44 -6.67
N GLY A 77 4.45 -7.36 -7.04
CA GLY A 77 5.44 -6.54 -6.33
C GLY A 77 4.98 -5.09 -6.18
N GLN A 78 4.49 -4.45 -7.27
CA GLN A 78 4.01 -3.07 -7.23
C GLN A 78 2.82 -2.86 -6.27
N MET A 79 2.08 -3.90 -5.94
CA MET A 79 0.97 -3.83 -4.97
C MET A 79 1.43 -3.87 -3.51
N LEU A 80 2.73 -4.05 -3.22
CA LEU A 80 3.25 -4.14 -1.86
C LEU A 80 3.98 -2.86 -1.47
N LEU A 81 3.49 -2.19 -0.42
CA LEU A 81 4.17 -1.13 0.30
C LEU A 81 4.80 -1.77 1.55
N TYR A 82 6.10 -2.06 1.50
CA TYR A 82 6.75 -2.93 2.46
C TYR A 82 7.30 -2.15 3.66
N TYR A 83 7.06 -2.68 4.84
CA TYR A 83 7.71 -2.18 6.05
C TYR A 83 9.20 -2.39 5.95
N ILE A 84 9.97 -1.29 5.85
CA ILE A 84 11.42 -1.36 5.66
C ILE A 84 12.06 -2.33 6.68
N PRO A 85 12.86 -3.32 6.24
CA PRO A 85 13.38 -4.36 7.12
C PRO A 85 14.37 -3.82 8.15
N LYS A 86 14.52 -4.53 9.27
CA LYS A 86 15.51 -4.19 10.31
C LYS A 86 16.85 -4.88 10.07
N GLU A 87 16.81 -6.10 9.58
CA GLU A 87 17.96 -7.03 9.57
C GLU A 87 18.45 -7.34 8.15
N GLU A 88 17.67 -6.97 7.14
CA GLU A 88 18.02 -7.17 5.73
C GLU A 88 18.40 -5.82 5.10
N ASP A 89 19.29 -5.85 4.11
CA ASP A 89 19.66 -4.67 3.32
C ASP A 89 18.48 -4.23 2.43
N PRO A 90 17.92 -3.02 2.65
CA PRO A 90 16.77 -2.55 1.90
C PRO A 90 17.04 -2.42 0.39
N THR A 91 18.23 -1.97 -0.01
CA THR A 91 18.62 -1.86 -1.43
C THR A 91 18.57 -3.22 -2.12
N ARG A 92 19.12 -4.23 -1.45
CA ARG A 92 19.12 -5.62 -1.96
C ARG A 92 17.71 -6.21 -2.01
N MET A 93 16.87 -5.89 -1.02
CA MET A 93 15.47 -6.32 -0.99
C MET A 93 14.68 -5.69 -2.13
N MET A 94 14.86 -4.40 -2.39
CA MET A 94 14.23 -3.70 -3.52
C MET A 94 14.67 -4.33 -4.85
N ALA A 95 15.97 -4.53 -5.06
CA ALA A 95 16.51 -5.15 -6.27
C ALA A 95 15.92 -6.55 -6.52
N ARG A 96 15.72 -7.32 -5.44
CA ARG A 96 15.20 -8.69 -5.52
C ARG A 96 13.70 -8.77 -5.81
N TRP A 97 12.89 -7.97 -5.13
CA TRP A 97 11.45 -8.16 -5.09
C TRP A 97 10.66 -7.14 -5.90
N GLN A 98 11.28 -6.03 -6.29
CA GLN A 98 10.69 -4.96 -7.11
C GLN A 98 9.30 -4.52 -6.60
N PHE A 99 9.14 -4.37 -5.28
CA PHE A 99 7.88 -3.95 -4.69
C PHE A 99 7.60 -2.45 -4.88
N GLY A 100 6.34 -2.05 -4.66
CA GLY A 100 5.83 -0.71 -4.96
C GLY A 100 6.47 0.42 -4.16
N GLY A 101 7.00 0.12 -2.97
CA GLY A 101 7.67 1.10 -2.11
C GLY A 101 7.95 0.61 -0.70
N TYR A 102 8.52 1.51 0.11
CA TYR A 102 8.79 1.31 1.54
C TYR A 102 7.90 2.17 2.42
N ILE A 103 7.58 1.67 3.62
CA ILE A 103 7.15 2.47 4.77
C ILE A 103 8.34 2.61 5.71
N LEU A 104 8.76 3.85 5.94
CA LEU A 104 9.85 4.23 6.83
C LEU A 104 9.31 4.49 8.23
N PHE A 105 10.09 4.09 9.25
CA PHE A 105 9.74 4.25 10.66
C PHE A 105 10.76 5.09 11.40
N SER A 106 10.43 5.54 12.61
CA SER A 106 11.30 6.33 13.48
C SER A 106 12.73 5.79 13.57
N ARG A 107 12.91 4.47 13.63
CA ARG A 107 14.22 3.81 13.68
C ARG A 107 15.13 4.08 12.49
N ASN A 108 14.57 4.49 11.36
CA ASN A 108 15.33 4.83 10.15
C ASN A 108 15.94 6.23 10.23
N PHE A 109 15.43 7.06 11.13
CA PHE A 109 15.83 8.46 11.30
C PHE A 109 16.60 8.72 12.60
N GLU A 110 16.37 7.92 13.64
CA GLU A 110 16.92 8.11 15.01
C GLU A 110 18.44 8.32 15.04
N ASN A 111 19.17 7.46 14.33
CA ASN A 111 20.64 7.50 14.26
C ASN A 111 21.14 7.85 12.85
N SER A 112 20.39 8.67 12.12
CA SER A 112 20.70 9.11 10.75
C SER A 112 20.78 10.62 10.67
N THR A 113 21.12 11.12 9.50
CA THR A 113 21.16 12.56 9.17
C THR A 113 20.34 12.80 7.87
N PRO A 114 19.89 14.03 7.59
CA PRO A 114 19.22 14.35 6.33
C PRO A 114 20.02 13.90 5.09
N ALA A 115 21.34 14.12 5.09
CA ALA A 115 22.20 13.70 3.99
C ALA A 115 22.27 12.17 3.84
N LYS A 116 22.36 11.45 4.94
CA LYS A 116 22.36 9.96 4.94
C LYS A 116 21.02 9.41 4.48
N THR A 117 19.91 9.98 4.94
CA THR A 117 18.56 9.57 4.53
C THR A 117 18.35 9.77 3.04
N ARG A 118 18.75 10.92 2.46
CA ARG A 118 18.72 11.15 1.02
C ARG A 118 19.54 10.12 0.25
N SER A 119 20.76 9.82 0.73
CA SER A 119 21.62 8.80 0.11
C SER A 119 20.97 7.43 0.12
N ASP A 120 20.44 7.00 1.27
CA ASP A 120 19.79 5.68 1.41
C ASP A 120 18.56 5.56 0.49
N ILE A 121 17.72 6.59 0.45
CA ILE A 121 16.54 6.61 -0.43
C ILE A 121 16.96 6.58 -1.89
N ASN A 122 18.01 7.29 -2.29
CA ASN A 122 18.55 7.23 -3.64
C ASN A 122 19.05 5.82 -4.00
N ASP A 123 19.68 5.11 -3.07
CA ASP A 123 20.11 3.74 -3.26
C ASP A 123 18.90 2.80 -3.46
N TYR A 124 17.81 3.00 -2.69
CA TYR A 124 16.57 2.23 -2.85
C TYR A 124 15.91 2.50 -4.20
N GLN A 125 15.84 3.78 -4.61
CA GLN A 125 15.30 4.18 -5.91
C GLN A 125 16.13 3.62 -7.08
N SER A 126 17.46 3.64 -6.96
CA SER A 126 18.37 3.10 -7.99
C SER A 126 18.24 1.57 -8.16
N ALA A 127 17.81 0.86 -7.11
CA ALA A 127 17.56 -0.58 -7.15
C ALA A 127 16.17 -0.95 -7.70
N ALA A 128 15.26 0.02 -7.79
CA ALA A 128 13.91 -0.17 -8.28
C ALA A 128 13.84 0.02 -9.81
N LYS A 129 13.19 -0.91 -10.53
CA LYS A 129 12.92 -0.76 -11.98
C LYS A 129 11.87 0.30 -12.27
N ILE A 130 10.93 0.46 -11.35
CA ILE A 130 9.86 1.46 -11.38
C ILE A 130 10.02 2.31 -10.12
N PRO A 131 10.08 3.65 -10.22
CA PRO A 131 10.25 4.52 -9.06
C PRO A 131 9.35 4.13 -7.90
N ALA A 132 9.95 3.99 -6.72
CA ALA A 132 9.29 3.46 -5.55
C ALA A 132 8.60 4.55 -4.72
N LEU A 133 7.50 4.20 -4.06
CA LEU A 133 6.89 5.02 -3.03
C LEU A 133 7.75 4.97 -1.77
N MET A 134 8.12 6.11 -1.23
CA MET A 134 8.79 6.25 0.05
C MET A 134 7.81 6.89 1.02
N ALA A 135 7.14 6.04 1.81
CA ALA A 135 6.04 6.45 2.67
C ALA A 135 6.46 6.59 4.13
N VAL A 136 5.81 7.50 4.86
CA VAL A 136 6.04 7.70 6.28
C VAL A 136 4.76 8.14 7.01
N ASP A 137 4.60 7.73 8.27
CA ASP A 137 3.58 8.30 9.16
C ASP A 137 4.09 9.61 9.76
N GLU A 138 3.78 10.72 9.15
CA GLU A 138 4.09 12.05 9.68
C GLU A 138 2.79 12.86 9.82
N GLU A 139 1.94 12.42 10.74
CA GLU A 139 0.61 13.02 10.97
C GLU A 139 0.72 14.41 11.62
N GLY A 140 1.79 14.62 12.35
CA GLY A 140 1.95 15.72 13.29
C GLY A 140 1.51 15.36 14.72
N GLY A 141 1.95 16.12 15.69
CA GLY A 141 1.61 15.90 17.10
C GLY A 141 2.22 14.60 17.65
N ARG A 142 1.37 13.61 17.97
CA ARG A 142 1.83 12.34 18.58
C ARG A 142 2.49 11.37 17.59
N VAL A 143 2.24 11.53 16.31
CA VAL A 143 2.71 10.61 15.28
C VAL A 143 3.61 11.35 14.32
N ASN A 144 4.86 11.42 14.69
CA ASN A 144 5.97 11.93 13.88
C ASN A 144 7.06 10.85 13.81
N ARG A 145 7.60 10.60 12.63
CA ARG A 145 8.69 9.64 12.44
C ARG A 145 10.01 10.33 12.13
N VAL A 146 9.96 11.45 11.44
CA VAL A 146 11.10 12.22 10.96
C VAL A 146 11.34 13.45 11.83
N SER A 147 10.34 14.34 11.91
CA SER A 147 10.47 15.65 12.55
C SER A 147 10.64 15.60 14.08
N GLN A 148 10.38 14.45 14.72
CA GLN A 148 10.65 14.28 16.16
C GLN A 148 12.13 14.32 16.51
N TYR A 149 13.02 14.19 15.54
CA TYR A 149 14.47 14.19 15.75
C TYR A 149 15.08 15.55 15.38
N SER A 150 15.76 16.17 16.32
CA SER A 150 16.31 17.54 16.20
C SER A 150 17.34 17.71 15.07
N GLN A 151 18.00 16.62 14.64
CA GLN A 151 18.92 16.66 13.50
C GLN A 151 18.20 16.82 12.14
N TYR A 152 16.87 16.59 12.08
CA TYR A 152 16.04 16.83 10.90
C TYR A 152 15.28 18.14 10.98
N ARG A 153 14.74 18.48 12.16
CA ARG A 153 13.93 19.67 12.36
C ARG A 153 14.05 20.16 13.81
N SER A 154 14.16 21.49 14.00
CA SER A 154 14.27 22.09 15.33
C SER A 154 13.02 21.87 16.19
N GLU A 155 11.84 21.84 15.57
CA GLU A 155 10.57 21.53 16.20
C GLU A 155 9.80 20.48 15.37
N PRO A 156 9.20 19.46 16.00
CA PRO A 156 8.38 18.49 15.27
C PRO A 156 7.12 19.14 14.70
N PHE A 157 6.56 18.56 13.65
CA PHE A 157 5.27 18.97 13.13
C PHE A 157 4.18 18.85 14.19
N HIS A 158 3.37 19.90 14.33
CA HIS A 158 2.25 19.91 15.25
C HIS A 158 1.04 19.14 14.66
N SER A 159 0.10 18.76 15.54
CA SER A 159 -1.18 18.21 15.08
C SER A 159 -1.99 19.28 14.33
N GLY A 160 -2.82 18.85 13.37
CA GLY A 160 -3.67 19.78 12.60
C GLY A 160 -4.51 20.69 13.48
N ILE A 161 -5.07 20.18 14.58
CA ILE A 161 -5.85 21.02 15.53
C ILE A 161 -4.97 22.05 16.24
N THR A 162 -3.72 21.72 16.57
CA THR A 162 -2.79 22.67 17.19
C THR A 162 -2.44 23.80 16.20
N ASN A 163 -2.22 23.49 14.92
CA ASN A 163 -1.96 24.47 13.88
C ASN A 163 -3.18 25.39 13.69
N TYR A 164 -4.38 24.80 13.63
CA TYR A 164 -5.61 25.58 13.52
C TYR A 164 -5.80 26.53 14.73
N GLN A 165 -5.53 26.09 15.95
CA GLN A 165 -5.61 26.93 17.16
C GLN A 165 -4.60 28.07 17.16
N LYS A 166 -3.44 27.90 16.52
CA LYS A 166 -2.38 28.91 16.42
C LYS A 166 -2.64 29.98 15.35
N GLY A 167 -3.25 29.61 14.22
CA GLY A 167 -3.38 30.54 13.11
C GLY A 167 -4.50 30.20 12.10
N GLY A 168 -5.52 29.48 12.55
CA GLY A 168 -6.68 29.13 11.73
C GLY A 168 -6.33 28.21 10.55
N TRP A 169 -7.16 28.25 9.54
CA TRP A 169 -6.99 27.42 8.34
C TRP A 169 -5.69 27.73 7.58
N GLN A 170 -5.22 28.99 7.61
CA GLN A 170 -3.96 29.34 6.94
C GLN A 170 -2.78 28.61 7.57
N ALA A 171 -2.75 28.42 8.87
CA ALA A 171 -1.68 27.66 9.54
C ALA A 171 -1.75 26.16 9.21
N VAL A 172 -2.93 25.62 8.94
CA VAL A 172 -3.10 24.21 8.46
C VAL A 172 -2.54 24.08 7.05
N VAL A 173 -2.83 25.03 6.15
CA VAL A 173 -2.29 25.04 4.78
C VAL A 173 -0.77 25.16 4.81
N ASN A 174 -0.23 26.15 5.54
CA ASN A 174 1.22 26.36 5.64
C ASN A 174 1.96 25.12 6.20
N ASP A 175 1.36 24.39 7.16
CA ASP A 175 1.93 23.13 7.69
C ASP A 175 1.95 22.03 6.62
N ALA A 176 0.91 21.93 5.80
CA ALA A 176 0.85 20.96 4.71
C ALA A 176 1.88 21.27 3.60
N GLU A 177 2.09 22.56 3.27
CA GLU A 177 3.13 23.03 2.35
C GLU A 177 4.53 22.70 2.90
N ASP A 178 4.86 23.18 4.11
CA ASP A 178 6.14 22.94 4.78
C ASP A 178 6.45 21.44 4.92
N LYS A 179 5.45 20.64 5.26
CA LYS A 179 5.59 19.18 5.34
C LYS A 179 5.90 18.56 3.99
N SER A 180 5.24 18.99 2.93
CA SER A 180 5.46 18.50 1.57
C SER A 180 6.88 18.81 1.10
N GLU A 181 7.32 20.07 1.22
CA GLU A 181 8.67 20.50 0.85
C GLU A 181 9.75 19.76 1.64
N PHE A 182 9.57 19.69 2.97
CA PHE A 182 10.51 19.02 3.87
C PHE A 182 10.68 17.52 3.56
N MET A 183 9.58 16.82 3.29
CA MET A 183 9.63 15.39 3.00
C MET A 183 10.21 15.11 1.61
N LEU A 184 9.81 15.89 0.61
CA LEU A 184 10.34 15.77 -0.77
C LEU A 184 11.85 16.05 -0.82
N ASP A 185 12.37 17.01 -0.03
CA ASP A 185 13.82 17.26 0.09
C ASP A 185 14.58 16.04 0.62
N LEU A 186 13.96 15.23 1.46
CA LEU A 186 14.54 13.98 1.96
C LEU A 186 14.40 12.79 0.99
N GLY A 187 13.65 12.96 -0.12
CA GLY A 187 13.30 11.90 -1.06
C GLY A 187 12.08 11.07 -0.62
N ILE A 188 11.37 11.49 0.43
CA ILE A 188 10.11 10.89 0.90
C ILE A 188 8.99 11.52 0.10
N ASN A 189 8.28 10.71 -0.69
CA ASN A 189 7.28 11.20 -1.65
C ASN A 189 5.83 10.91 -1.24
N THR A 190 5.62 10.22 -0.12
CA THR A 190 4.29 9.79 0.34
C THR A 190 4.15 9.96 1.85
N VAL A 191 3.08 10.60 2.29
CA VAL A 191 2.72 10.63 3.71
C VAL A 191 1.43 9.87 3.97
N LEU A 192 1.44 9.02 5.02
CA LEU A 192 0.25 8.32 5.49
C LEU A 192 -0.55 9.24 6.44
N ALA A 193 -1.06 10.34 5.90
CA ALA A 193 -1.86 11.40 6.51
C ALA A 193 -2.63 12.14 5.40
N PRO A 194 -3.72 12.87 5.74
CA PRO A 194 -4.26 13.20 7.06
C PRO A 194 -5.12 12.10 7.70
N VAL A 195 -5.28 12.19 9.03
CA VAL A 195 -6.25 11.38 9.77
C VAL A 195 -7.64 11.98 9.63
N ALA A 196 -8.57 11.20 9.08
CA ALA A 196 -9.96 11.59 8.82
C ALA A 196 -10.96 11.04 9.84
N ASP A 197 -10.46 10.33 10.85
CA ASP A 197 -11.29 9.76 11.92
C ASP A 197 -11.98 10.84 12.73
N VAL A 198 -13.23 10.59 13.10
CA VAL A 198 -14.06 11.47 13.93
C VAL A 198 -14.38 10.79 15.26
N PRO A 199 -13.63 11.04 16.34
CA PRO A 199 -13.93 10.48 17.65
C PRO A 199 -15.23 11.06 18.22
N TYR A 200 -15.86 10.35 19.16
CA TYR A 200 -17.04 10.82 19.89
C TYR A 200 -16.64 11.57 21.15
N SER A 201 -15.56 11.16 21.80
CA SER A 201 -15.13 11.70 23.07
C SER A 201 -13.61 11.73 23.24
N ARG A 202 -13.16 12.44 24.28
CA ARG A 202 -11.73 12.50 24.63
C ARG A 202 -11.13 11.17 25.08
N SER A 203 -11.97 10.21 25.48
CA SER A 203 -11.53 8.87 25.91
C SER A 203 -11.28 7.92 24.75
N ASP A 204 -11.70 8.27 23.53
CA ASP A 204 -11.56 7.39 22.39
C ASP A 204 -10.10 7.24 21.95
N TYR A 205 -9.73 6.04 21.55
CA TYR A 205 -8.37 5.71 21.14
C TYR A 205 -7.78 6.71 20.13
N ILE A 206 -8.59 7.09 19.14
CA ILE A 206 -8.14 7.93 18.02
C ILE A 206 -8.13 9.44 18.36
N TYR A 207 -8.78 9.85 19.47
CA TYR A 207 -8.97 11.27 19.81
C TYR A 207 -7.70 12.12 19.75
N SER A 208 -6.58 11.59 20.26
CA SER A 208 -5.32 12.33 20.33
C SER A 208 -4.62 12.51 18.99
N ARG A 209 -5.14 11.87 17.91
CA ARG A 209 -4.65 11.97 16.54
C ARG A 209 -5.66 12.69 15.63
N ALA A 210 -6.92 12.74 16.01
CA ALA A 210 -7.99 13.37 15.24
C ALA A 210 -7.91 14.90 15.30
N PHE A 211 -8.43 15.55 14.28
CA PHE A 211 -8.54 17.01 14.23
C PHE A 211 -9.64 17.52 15.15
N SER A 212 -10.82 16.92 15.11
CA SER A 212 -12.02 17.35 15.88
C SER A 212 -12.96 16.18 16.13
N THR A 213 -13.94 16.38 17.04
CA THR A 213 -15.11 15.52 17.19
C THR A 213 -16.25 15.92 16.26
N ASP A 214 -16.13 17.03 15.56
CA ASP A 214 -17.09 17.54 14.58
C ASP A 214 -16.69 17.11 13.16
N ALA A 215 -17.56 16.35 12.50
CA ALA A 215 -17.28 15.76 11.19
C ALA A 215 -17.09 16.80 10.09
N ASP A 216 -17.79 17.92 10.14
CA ASP A 216 -17.69 18.96 9.13
C ASP A 216 -16.34 19.70 9.25
N SER A 217 -15.88 19.97 10.48
CA SER A 217 -14.54 20.50 10.75
C SER A 217 -13.44 19.56 10.31
N VAL A 218 -13.58 18.23 10.53
CA VAL A 218 -12.62 17.23 10.04
C VAL A 218 -12.63 17.18 8.52
N SER A 219 -13.80 17.31 7.89
CA SER A 219 -13.94 17.33 6.42
C SER A 219 -13.20 18.53 5.82
N GLU A 220 -13.34 19.72 6.40
CA GLU A 220 -12.61 20.91 5.93
C GLU A 220 -11.10 20.74 6.12
N TYR A 221 -10.65 20.22 7.27
CA TYR A 221 -9.24 19.89 7.51
C TYR A 221 -8.66 18.94 6.48
N VAL A 222 -9.36 17.84 6.22
CA VAL A 222 -8.93 16.81 5.25
C VAL A 222 -8.87 17.42 3.84
N SER A 223 -9.91 18.15 3.41
CA SER A 223 -9.98 18.76 2.09
C SER A 223 -8.83 19.73 1.87
N LYS A 224 -8.59 20.66 2.81
CA LYS A 224 -7.49 21.63 2.69
C LYS A 224 -6.13 20.97 2.66
N THR A 225 -5.89 20.01 3.56
CA THR A 225 -4.60 19.28 3.64
C THR A 225 -4.33 18.52 2.35
N VAL A 226 -5.32 17.77 1.84
CA VAL A 226 -5.19 16.98 0.60
C VAL A 226 -4.96 17.89 -0.61
N SER A 227 -5.75 18.96 -0.76
CA SER A 227 -5.60 19.90 -1.88
C SER A 227 -4.21 20.53 -1.89
N THR A 228 -3.73 21.00 -0.72
CA THR A 228 -2.39 21.62 -0.60
C THR A 228 -1.28 20.61 -0.94
N MET A 229 -1.36 19.38 -0.45
CA MET A 229 -0.37 18.33 -0.78
C MET A 229 -0.38 17.98 -2.26
N ASN A 230 -1.57 17.91 -2.90
CA ASN A 230 -1.69 17.71 -4.35
C ASN A 230 -1.03 18.83 -5.16
N GLU A 231 -1.23 20.09 -4.78
CA GLU A 231 -0.60 21.26 -5.42
C GLU A 231 0.93 21.21 -5.34
N ASN A 232 1.48 20.56 -4.30
CA ASN A 232 2.92 20.33 -4.11
C ASN A 232 3.42 18.99 -4.70
N ASN A 233 2.60 18.27 -5.47
CA ASN A 233 2.92 16.93 -5.99
C ASN A 233 3.36 15.94 -4.91
N PHE A 234 2.83 16.06 -3.69
CA PHE A 234 3.14 15.22 -2.56
C PHE A 234 1.98 14.26 -2.27
N LEU A 235 2.27 12.95 -2.27
CA LEU A 235 1.26 11.91 -2.14
C LEU A 235 0.74 11.82 -0.71
N SER A 236 -0.55 12.02 -0.53
CA SER A 236 -1.25 11.94 0.76
C SER A 236 -2.12 10.69 0.87
N CYS A 237 -2.46 10.29 2.09
CA CYS A 237 -3.30 9.12 2.38
C CYS A 237 -4.32 9.45 3.47
N VAL A 238 -5.59 9.51 3.10
CA VAL A 238 -6.69 9.67 4.08
C VAL A 238 -6.94 8.36 4.80
N LYS A 239 -6.99 8.40 6.15
CA LYS A 239 -7.09 7.22 7.00
C LYS A 239 -7.88 7.48 8.29
N HIS A 240 -8.49 6.45 8.86
CA HIS A 240 -8.52 5.02 8.59
C HIS A 240 -9.95 4.61 8.23
N PHE A 241 -10.24 4.45 6.94
CA PHE A 241 -11.60 4.16 6.46
C PHE A 241 -12.15 2.85 7.07
N PRO A 242 -13.43 2.75 7.47
CA PRO A 242 -14.50 3.78 7.38
C PRO A 242 -14.57 4.73 8.61
N GLY A 243 -13.59 4.73 9.48
CA GLY A 243 -13.50 5.56 10.68
C GLY A 243 -13.44 4.74 11.96
N TYR A 244 -12.57 5.14 12.89
CA TYR A 244 -12.48 4.49 14.20
C TYR A 244 -13.63 4.89 15.12
N GLY A 245 -14.12 6.14 15.03
CA GLY A 245 -15.14 6.62 15.96
C GLY A 245 -14.73 6.39 17.43
N ASN A 246 -15.53 5.60 18.16
CA ASN A 246 -15.25 5.17 19.53
C ASN A 246 -14.65 3.75 19.63
N ASN A 247 -14.18 3.18 18.53
CA ASN A 247 -13.60 1.84 18.47
C ASN A 247 -12.25 1.74 19.18
N THR A 248 -11.90 0.51 19.56
CA THR A 248 -10.62 0.18 20.18
C THR A 248 -9.50 0.05 19.15
N ASN A 249 -8.26 -0.05 19.64
CA ASN A 249 -7.08 -0.15 18.82
C ASN A 249 -6.93 -1.53 18.14
N THR A 250 -7.03 -1.59 16.83
CA THR A 250 -6.89 -2.84 16.04
C THR A 250 -5.47 -3.43 16.03
N HIS A 251 -4.47 -2.73 16.56
CA HIS A 251 -3.14 -3.31 16.78
C HIS A 251 -3.13 -4.39 17.87
N THR A 252 -4.09 -4.34 18.81
CA THR A 252 -4.13 -5.22 19.97
C THR A 252 -5.18 -6.33 19.88
N GLY A 253 -6.03 -6.31 18.86
CA GLY A 253 -7.09 -7.29 18.64
C GLY A 253 -8.14 -6.82 17.65
N MET A 254 -9.16 -7.65 17.42
CA MET A 254 -10.33 -7.26 16.63
C MET A 254 -11.10 -6.15 17.35
N SER A 255 -11.53 -5.15 16.59
CA SER A 255 -12.41 -4.10 17.04
C SER A 255 -13.72 -4.19 16.26
N VAL A 256 -14.81 -4.46 16.97
CA VAL A 256 -16.16 -4.62 16.39
C VAL A 256 -16.97 -3.37 16.70
N ASP A 257 -17.48 -2.75 15.66
CA ASP A 257 -18.36 -1.60 15.73
C ASP A 257 -19.81 -2.03 15.45
N ASN A 258 -20.68 -1.82 16.45
CA ASN A 258 -22.09 -2.18 16.38
C ASN A 258 -22.99 -0.98 16.01
N ARG A 259 -22.40 0.15 15.61
CA ARG A 259 -23.17 1.30 15.13
C ARG A 259 -23.82 0.97 13.79
N SER A 260 -24.97 1.58 13.50
CA SER A 260 -25.62 1.43 12.21
C SER A 260 -24.76 2.01 11.09
N TRP A 261 -24.81 1.40 9.91
CA TRP A 261 -24.12 1.93 8.73
C TRP A 261 -24.59 3.35 8.38
N GLU A 262 -25.88 3.63 8.56
CA GLU A 262 -26.43 4.96 8.38
C GLU A 262 -25.70 6.02 9.24
N SER A 263 -25.34 5.69 10.48
CA SER A 263 -24.57 6.59 11.34
C SER A 263 -23.16 6.87 10.81
N PHE A 264 -22.55 5.90 10.10
CA PHE A 264 -21.28 6.14 9.40
C PHE A 264 -21.47 7.08 8.22
N GLU A 265 -22.51 6.88 7.40
CA GLU A 265 -22.81 7.75 6.25
C GLU A 265 -23.10 9.19 6.66
N GLU A 266 -23.84 9.37 7.73
CA GLU A 266 -24.19 10.69 8.25
C GLU A 266 -23.02 11.45 8.89
N ARG A 267 -22.01 10.74 9.37
CA ARG A 267 -20.94 11.35 10.18
C ARG A 267 -19.54 10.92 9.77
N ASP A 268 -19.16 9.67 10.00
CA ASP A 268 -17.79 9.19 9.91
C ASP A 268 -17.26 9.21 8.47
N LEU A 269 -18.13 9.00 7.46
CA LEU A 269 -17.73 8.98 6.05
C LEU A 269 -17.59 10.39 5.42
N LYS A 270 -18.13 11.44 6.02
CA LYS A 270 -18.02 12.82 5.48
C LYS A 270 -16.57 13.26 5.23
N PRO A 271 -15.63 13.11 6.19
CA PRO A 271 -14.23 13.50 5.93
C PRO A 271 -13.55 12.67 4.84
N PHE A 272 -13.89 11.37 4.72
CA PHE A 272 -13.35 10.54 3.65
C PHE A 272 -13.87 10.99 2.29
N LYS A 273 -15.18 11.32 2.21
CA LYS A 273 -15.74 11.89 0.99
C LYS A 273 -15.08 13.22 0.64
N ALA A 274 -14.86 14.10 1.61
CA ALA A 274 -14.16 15.37 1.38
C ALA A 274 -12.73 15.15 0.87
N GLY A 275 -12.03 14.13 1.37
CA GLY A 275 -10.71 13.73 0.86
C GLY A 275 -10.76 13.19 -0.59
N ILE A 276 -11.77 12.40 -0.92
CA ILE A 276 -12.01 11.90 -2.28
C ILE A 276 -12.31 13.04 -3.24
N ASP A 277 -13.21 13.95 -2.85
CA ASP A 277 -13.58 15.13 -3.64
C ASP A 277 -12.37 16.09 -3.85
N ALA A 278 -11.43 16.12 -2.89
CA ALA A 278 -10.16 16.84 -3.00
C ALA A 278 -9.08 16.09 -3.83
N GLY A 279 -9.38 14.90 -4.34
CA GLY A 279 -8.48 14.12 -5.18
C GLY A 279 -7.38 13.37 -4.43
N VAL A 280 -7.65 12.85 -3.23
CA VAL A 280 -6.66 12.07 -2.47
C VAL A 280 -6.15 10.87 -3.26
N PRO A 281 -4.82 10.66 -3.37
CA PRO A 281 -4.27 9.51 -4.10
C PRO A 281 -4.44 8.18 -3.38
N PHE A 282 -4.43 8.16 -2.03
CA PHE A 282 -4.58 6.94 -1.23
C PHE A 282 -5.72 7.04 -0.22
N LEU A 283 -6.51 5.97 -0.16
CA LEU A 283 -7.51 5.74 0.89
C LEU A 283 -7.11 4.49 1.67
N MET A 284 -6.72 4.64 2.95
CA MET A 284 -6.34 3.50 3.78
C MET A 284 -7.55 2.91 4.48
N VAL A 285 -7.75 1.59 4.28
CA VAL A 285 -8.84 0.83 4.91
C VAL A 285 -8.31 0.09 6.14
N SER A 286 -8.96 0.34 7.28
CA SER A 286 -8.63 -0.23 8.58
C SER A 286 -9.08 -1.70 8.74
N HIS A 287 -8.76 -2.30 9.90
CA HIS A 287 -9.19 -3.65 10.23
C HIS A 287 -10.39 -3.68 11.20
N ASN A 288 -11.10 -2.56 11.37
CA ASN A 288 -12.34 -2.55 12.13
C ASN A 288 -13.39 -3.44 11.47
N VAL A 289 -14.19 -4.13 12.25
CA VAL A 289 -15.39 -4.84 11.80
C VAL A 289 -16.58 -3.91 11.98
N ILE A 290 -17.34 -3.66 10.93
CA ILE A 290 -18.60 -2.90 11.00
C ILE A 290 -19.73 -3.90 10.84
N ASP A 291 -20.23 -4.36 11.98
CA ASP A 291 -21.12 -5.53 12.04
C ASP A 291 -22.44 -5.33 11.31
N ASP A 292 -23.00 -4.12 11.38
CA ASP A 292 -24.23 -3.76 10.64
C ASP A 292 -24.03 -3.71 9.12
N TYR A 293 -22.78 -3.56 8.63
CA TYR A 293 -22.52 -3.50 7.20
C TYR A 293 -22.08 -4.84 6.61
N ASP A 294 -21.09 -5.52 7.22
CA ASP A 294 -20.58 -6.82 6.76
C ASP A 294 -20.14 -7.63 8.00
N GLU A 295 -21.13 -8.35 8.58
CA GLU A 295 -21.05 -9.01 9.89
C GLU A 295 -19.80 -9.87 10.04
N GLY A 296 -19.02 -9.60 11.07
CA GLY A 296 -17.82 -10.35 11.44
C GLY A 296 -16.63 -10.19 10.48
N VAL A 297 -16.73 -9.39 9.41
CA VAL A 297 -15.65 -9.24 8.41
C VAL A 297 -14.86 -7.94 8.64
N PRO A 298 -13.53 -8.00 8.81
CA PRO A 298 -12.71 -6.80 8.87
C PRO A 298 -12.87 -5.93 7.61
N ALA A 299 -13.01 -4.63 7.77
CA ALA A 299 -13.22 -3.67 6.67
C ALA A 299 -12.22 -3.86 5.53
N SER A 300 -10.94 -4.05 5.84
CA SER A 300 -9.87 -4.31 4.86
C SER A 300 -10.03 -5.62 4.08
N LEU A 301 -10.84 -6.56 4.57
CA LEU A 301 -11.13 -7.84 3.92
C LEU A 301 -12.56 -7.92 3.38
N SER A 302 -13.37 -6.87 3.57
CA SER A 302 -14.76 -6.80 3.11
C SER A 302 -14.85 -6.41 1.63
N LYS A 303 -15.18 -7.36 0.77
CA LYS A 303 -15.47 -7.08 -0.64
C LYS A 303 -16.67 -6.15 -0.82
N LYS A 304 -17.66 -6.25 0.08
CA LYS A 304 -18.85 -5.39 0.07
C LYS A 304 -18.46 -3.93 0.28
N LEU A 305 -17.56 -3.67 1.25
CA LEU A 305 -17.07 -2.33 1.55
C LEU A 305 -16.20 -1.75 0.42
N HIS A 306 -15.33 -2.54 -0.16
CA HIS A 306 -14.53 -2.10 -1.32
C HIS A 306 -15.38 -1.78 -2.55
N ASN A 307 -16.48 -2.53 -2.76
CA ASN A 307 -17.45 -2.19 -3.80
C ASN A 307 -18.16 -0.86 -3.51
N TYR A 308 -18.52 -0.58 -2.24
CA TYR A 308 -19.07 0.71 -1.83
C TYR A 308 -18.10 1.86 -2.11
N ILE A 309 -16.83 1.73 -1.72
CA ILE A 309 -15.79 2.73 -2.01
C ILE A 309 -15.72 3.02 -3.52
N ARG A 310 -15.73 1.97 -4.36
CA ARG A 310 -15.59 2.13 -5.81
C ARG A 310 -16.84 2.67 -6.50
N LYS A 311 -18.03 2.18 -6.12
CA LYS A 311 -19.28 2.46 -6.85
C LYS A 311 -20.08 3.59 -6.26
N ASP A 312 -20.23 3.59 -4.93
CA ASP A 312 -21.11 4.51 -4.24
C ASP A 312 -20.38 5.81 -3.89
N MET A 313 -19.10 5.71 -3.47
CA MET A 313 -18.25 6.89 -3.24
C MET A 313 -17.52 7.36 -4.51
N GLY A 314 -17.50 6.57 -5.59
CA GLY A 314 -16.86 6.92 -6.88
C GLY A 314 -15.33 7.04 -6.82
N TYR A 315 -14.66 6.37 -5.88
CA TYR A 315 -13.22 6.50 -5.70
C TYR A 315 -12.42 5.63 -6.67
N ASP A 316 -11.62 6.26 -7.53
CA ASP A 316 -10.75 5.59 -8.50
C ASP A 316 -9.25 5.60 -8.13
N GLY A 317 -8.87 6.24 -7.02
CA GLY A 317 -7.50 6.21 -6.49
C GLY A 317 -7.11 4.86 -5.89
N ILE A 318 -5.98 4.81 -5.21
CA ILE A 318 -5.42 3.58 -4.62
C ILE A 318 -6.10 3.28 -3.29
N ILE A 319 -6.77 2.12 -3.16
CA ILE A 319 -7.20 1.58 -1.87
C ILE A 319 -6.00 0.85 -1.25
N LEU A 320 -5.52 1.38 -0.11
CA LEU A 320 -4.40 0.84 0.64
C LEU A 320 -4.93 0.05 1.86
N CYS A 321 -4.57 -1.22 1.97
CA CYS A 321 -4.84 -2.01 3.17
C CYS A 321 -3.90 -1.58 4.30
N ASP A 322 -4.43 -1.32 5.49
CA ASP A 322 -3.62 -1.09 6.69
C ASP A 322 -2.71 -2.30 7.01
N GLY A 323 -1.85 -2.18 8.00
CA GLY A 323 -0.77 -3.11 8.29
C GLY A 323 -1.19 -4.58 8.45
N LEU A 324 -0.81 -5.45 7.52
CA LEU A 324 -1.15 -6.88 7.54
C LEU A 324 -0.55 -7.66 8.74
N GLY A 325 0.35 -7.04 9.50
CA GLY A 325 0.90 -7.60 10.74
C GLY A 325 0.05 -7.34 11.99
N MET A 326 -1.00 -6.51 11.89
CA MET A 326 -1.85 -6.15 13.02
C MET A 326 -2.67 -7.35 13.50
N SER A 327 -2.85 -7.48 14.83
CA SER A 327 -3.53 -8.64 15.43
C SER A 327 -4.98 -8.76 14.95
N GLY A 328 -5.69 -7.65 14.80
CA GLY A 328 -7.10 -7.63 14.38
C GLY A 328 -7.38 -8.37 13.08
N VAL A 329 -6.51 -8.23 12.07
CA VAL A 329 -6.70 -8.91 10.78
C VAL A 329 -5.99 -10.26 10.72
N ARG A 330 -4.82 -10.38 11.37
CA ARG A 330 -4.06 -11.63 11.37
C ARG A 330 -4.80 -12.76 12.08
N ASP A 331 -5.39 -12.46 13.22
CA ASP A 331 -6.12 -13.46 14.03
C ASP A 331 -7.40 -13.93 13.31
N TYR A 332 -8.05 -13.06 12.54
CA TYR A 332 -9.19 -13.38 11.68
C TYR A 332 -8.87 -14.48 10.63
N VAL A 333 -7.65 -14.54 10.12
CA VAL A 333 -7.21 -15.55 9.15
C VAL A 333 -6.44 -16.69 9.77
N GLY A 334 -6.46 -16.85 11.11
CA GLY A 334 -5.76 -17.92 11.81
C GLY A 334 -4.23 -17.78 11.81
N GLY A 335 -3.70 -16.56 11.67
CA GLY A 335 -2.26 -16.27 11.71
C GLY A 335 -1.50 -16.48 10.40
N ASP A 336 -2.14 -16.95 9.33
CA ASP A 336 -1.48 -17.16 8.04
C ASP A 336 -1.18 -15.83 7.32
N LYS A 337 0.12 -15.50 7.27
CA LYS A 337 0.63 -14.27 6.66
C LYS A 337 0.39 -14.19 5.15
N GLY A 338 0.36 -15.33 4.46
CA GLY A 338 0.09 -15.40 3.02
C GLY A 338 -1.40 -15.23 2.73
N GLU A 339 -2.24 -15.95 3.48
CA GLU A 339 -3.70 -15.92 3.29
C GLU A 339 -4.29 -14.53 3.60
N VAL A 340 -3.77 -13.80 4.60
CA VAL A 340 -4.23 -12.44 4.87
C VAL A 340 -4.02 -11.53 3.66
N ALA A 341 -2.86 -11.62 3.00
CA ALA A 341 -2.57 -10.82 1.81
C ALA A 341 -3.46 -11.22 0.62
N VAL A 342 -3.68 -12.52 0.43
CA VAL A 342 -4.58 -13.04 -0.62
C VAL A 342 -6.01 -12.52 -0.41
N ARG A 343 -6.54 -12.61 0.81
CA ARG A 343 -7.90 -12.12 1.13
C ARG A 343 -8.01 -10.61 0.97
N ALA A 344 -6.99 -9.85 1.38
CA ALA A 344 -6.97 -8.40 1.19
C ALA A 344 -7.03 -8.01 -0.30
N VAL A 345 -6.26 -8.69 -1.17
CA VAL A 345 -6.37 -8.49 -2.63
C VAL A 345 -7.75 -8.90 -3.16
N MET A 346 -8.27 -10.07 -2.74
CA MET A 346 -9.60 -10.54 -3.16
C MET A 346 -10.73 -9.59 -2.75
N ALA A 347 -10.59 -8.89 -1.64
CA ALA A 347 -11.53 -7.87 -1.19
C ALA A 347 -11.56 -6.66 -2.12
N GLY A 348 -10.42 -6.26 -2.70
CA GLY A 348 -10.34 -5.15 -3.64
C GLY A 348 -9.30 -4.08 -3.29
N ASN A 349 -8.41 -4.34 -2.32
CA ASN A 349 -7.27 -3.46 -2.07
C ASN A 349 -6.32 -3.46 -3.28
N ASP A 350 -5.84 -2.29 -3.66
CA ASP A 350 -4.84 -2.13 -4.72
C ASP A 350 -3.42 -2.27 -4.18
N MET A 351 -3.17 -1.77 -2.96
CA MET A 351 -1.90 -1.89 -2.27
C MET A 351 -2.08 -2.41 -0.84
N LEU A 352 -1.02 -3.04 -0.33
CA LEU A 352 -0.99 -3.65 1.00
C LEU A 352 0.20 -3.12 1.79
N CYS A 353 -0.02 -2.67 3.03
CA CYS A 353 1.06 -2.43 3.98
C CYS A 353 1.64 -3.79 4.43
N ALA A 354 2.64 -4.26 3.67
CA ALA A 354 3.19 -5.61 3.76
C ALA A 354 4.25 -5.73 4.88
N THR A 355 4.24 -6.86 5.59
CA THR A 355 5.15 -7.15 6.71
C THR A 355 6.08 -8.33 6.47
N ASP A 356 5.77 -9.16 5.46
CA ASP A 356 6.58 -10.32 5.05
C ASP A 356 6.46 -10.47 3.53
N VAL A 357 7.21 -9.62 2.81
CA VAL A 357 7.09 -9.51 1.35
C VAL A 357 7.30 -10.84 0.64
N GLY A 358 8.25 -11.64 1.09
CA GLY A 358 8.56 -12.92 0.47
C GLY A 358 7.44 -13.95 0.58
N VAL A 359 6.73 -14.01 1.70
CA VAL A 359 5.57 -14.89 1.92
C VAL A 359 4.34 -14.35 1.20
N GLN A 360 4.04 -13.06 1.42
CA GLN A 360 2.83 -12.41 0.92
C GLN A 360 2.81 -12.34 -0.61
N LEU A 361 3.92 -11.95 -1.24
CA LEU A 361 4.05 -11.91 -2.69
C LEU A 361 3.83 -13.28 -3.33
N ARG A 362 4.53 -14.32 -2.83
CA ARG A 362 4.36 -15.68 -3.36
C ARG A 362 2.95 -16.22 -3.18
N ALA A 363 2.30 -15.91 -2.06
CA ALA A 363 0.92 -16.33 -1.80
C ALA A 363 -0.05 -15.71 -2.80
N ILE A 364 0.08 -14.39 -3.09
CA ILE A 364 -0.76 -13.71 -4.08
C ILE A 364 -0.50 -14.28 -5.49
N VAL A 365 0.79 -14.45 -5.90
CA VAL A 365 1.13 -15.05 -7.19
C VAL A 365 0.54 -16.45 -7.33
N LYS A 366 0.65 -17.29 -6.28
CA LYS A 366 0.02 -18.62 -6.25
C LYS A 366 -1.49 -18.53 -6.40
N ALA A 367 -2.15 -17.62 -5.68
CA ALA A 367 -3.59 -17.44 -5.75
C ALA A 367 -4.07 -17.01 -7.15
N VAL A 368 -3.26 -16.23 -7.90
CA VAL A 368 -3.54 -15.92 -9.31
C VAL A 368 -3.40 -17.16 -10.18
N ASN A 369 -2.32 -17.92 -10.02
CA ASN A 369 -2.09 -19.14 -10.81
C ASN A 369 -3.15 -20.21 -10.54
N ASP A 370 -3.65 -20.31 -9.30
CA ASP A 370 -4.73 -21.23 -8.90
C ASP A 370 -6.14 -20.69 -9.33
N GLY A 371 -6.24 -19.49 -9.90
CA GLY A 371 -7.51 -18.90 -10.33
C GLY A 371 -8.37 -18.29 -9.20
N ARG A 372 -7.86 -18.22 -7.97
CA ARG A 372 -8.54 -17.53 -6.83
C ARG A 372 -8.59 -16.02 -7.03
N ILE A 373 -7.57 -15.43 -7.64
CA ILE A 373 -7.51 -14.03 -8.02
C ILE A 373 -7.41 -13.93 -9.54
N LYS A 374 -8.24 -13.11 -10.17
CA LYS A 374 -8.17 -12.87 -11.61
C LYS A 374 -6.95 -11.99 -11.93
N LEU A 375 -6.18 -12.36 -12.97
CA LEU A 375 -5.06 -11.53 -13.43
C LEU A 375 -5.50 -10.09 -13.73
N SER A 376 -6.68 -9.92 -14.31
CA SER A 376 -7.23 -8.58 -14.61
C SER A 376 -7.45 -7.72 -13.35
N GLN A 377 -7.69 -8.33 -12.18
CA GLN A 377 -7.78 -7.59 -10.92
C GLN A 377 -6.41 -7.03 -10.53
N ILE A 378 -5.35 -7.84 -10.61
CA ILE A 378 -3.96 -7.41 -10.39
C ILE A 378 -3.61 -6.28 -11.35
N GLU A 379 -3.88 -6.46 -12.66
CA GLU A 379 -3.56 -5.46 -13.69
C GLU A 379 -4.30 -4.14 -13.47
N ASN A 380 -5.55 -4.16 -13.05
CA ASN A 380 -6.30 -2.94 -12.73
C ASN A 380 -5.71 -2.21 -11.50
N SER A 381 -5.31 -2.95 -10.47
CA SER A 381 -4.65 -2.35 -9.30
C SER A 381 -3.30 -1.74 -9.67
N VAL A 382 -2.47 -2.45 -10.43
CA VAL A 382 -1.18 -1.94 -10.91
C VAL A 382 -1.37 -0.75 -11.84
N THR A 383 -2.41 -0.73 -12.68
CA THR A 383 -2.74 0.45 -13.50
C THR A 383 -2.96 1.69 -12.63
N ARG A 384 -3.77 1.60 -11.57
CA ARG A 384 -3.98 2.73 -10.65
C ARG A 384 -2.69 3.20 -10.00
N ILE A 385 -1.85 2.25 -9.55
CA ILE A 385 -0.56 2.55 -8.94
C ILE A 385 0.36 3.29 -9.91
N LEU A 386 0.49 2.80 -11.15
CA LEU A 386 1.33 3.44 -12.16
C LEU A 386 0.78 4.79 -12.60
N MET A 387 -0.54 4.91 -12.81
CA MET A 387 -1.18 6.20 -13.09
C MET A 387 -0.91 7.23 -11.99
N THR A 388 -1.00 6.82 -10.73
CA THR A 388 -0.67 7.70 -9.59
C THR A 388 0.80 8.12 -9.64
N LYS A 389 1.72 7.20 -9.86
CA LYS A 389 3.16 7.52 -9.99
C LYS A 389 3.45 8.47 -11.15
N ILE A 390 2.76 8.32 -12.29
CA ILE A 390 2.89 9.23 -13.45
C ILE A 390 2.30 10.59 -13.13
N ASN A 391 1.10 10.65 -12.56
CA ASN A 391 0.42 11.91 -12.26
C ASN A 391 1.18 12.79 -11.25
N TYR A 392 1.93 12.18 -10.34
CA TYR A 392 2.75 12.88 -9.34
C TYR A 392 4.24 13.00 -9.73
N GLY A 393 4.57 12.73 -10.99
CA GLY A 393 5.91 12.95 -11.54
C GLY A 393 7.00 11.98 -11.07
N LEU A 394 6.63 10.85 -10.44
CA LEU A 394 7.61 9.80 -10.11
C LEU A 394 8.04 9.04 -11.38
N ILE A 395 7.14 8.90 -12.33
CA ILE A 395 7.38 8.35 -13.66
C ILE A 395 7.15 9.48 -14.66
N GLU A 396 8.07 9.65 -15.60
CA GLU A 396 7.96 10.65 -16.65
C GLU A 396 6.71 10.38 -17.50
N LYS A 397 5.96 11.43 -17.81
CA LYS A 397 4.78 11.34 -18.67
C LYS A 397 5.21 11.37 -20.12
N GLU A 398 4.84 10.32 -20.88
CA GLU A 398 5.08 10.20 -22.34
C GLU A 398 4.11 11.07 -23.17
#